data_2c7ea0dfac722a3e4db02c9e807f00fe
#
_entry.id   2c7ea0dfac722a3e4db02c9e807f00fe
#
_cell.length_a   1.000
_cell.length_b   1.000
_cell.length_c   1.000
_cell.angle_alpha   90.00
_cell.angle_beta   90.00
_cell.angle_gamma   90.00
#
_symmetry.space_group_name_H-M   'P 1'
#
loop_
_entity.id
_entity.type
_entity.pdbx_description
1 polymer ?
#
loop_
_entity_poly.entity_id
_entity_poly.type
_entity_poly.pdbx_seq_one_letter_code
_entity_poly.pdbx_strand_id
1 'polypeptide(L)'
;MYLMANLDRNNLGNTNIMGLPEDLGLKGNEFGNAVTLFFATYVAFEAPCSIALKVVGPKNLLSVCMLGWGVTCLGMGFITNVQQLYACRLIIGAFEAGLIPCINAYIGMVYLRNEMSLRSAIMYGFSALAGAVGGLLASAVSNINAGGLPSWSWLFIIEGIITIACVPVLYTIFPKDPRTVWFLNEQEREVMRLRLELNPHLSLEDKFSWAKVFSAFKDPKLYLHAVLEFCVSLSLFSFMTFLPAVIRGLGYASVKAQLLTVPVYLWATVAYIGIALASDRIGLRSPFIIGACVALITGYTMMLASTTLRVRLAAVFCLGTGVYATRATALGIVYSVGNSSGIVVGQIFTTSSAPRYLKGVRINTAFASFGIVLVVLHVLALRHVNAKRRERLTTRLPMVTEQPNVGFSDYDDTFRYNL
;
A
#
# COMPACT_ATOMS: atom_id res chain seq x y z
N MET A 1 -11.70 6.43 -3.07
CA MET A 1 -10.43 7.10 -2.75
C MET A 1 -9.21 6.20 -2.91
N TYR A 2 -9.07 5.13 -2.11
CA TYR A 2 -7.86 4.27 -2.16
C TYR A 2 -7.64 3.63 -3.54
N LEU A 3 -8.71 3.22 -4.21
CA LEU A 3 -8.64 2.73 -5.59
C LEU A 3 -8.13 3.81 -6.54
N MET A 4 -8.62 5.06 -6.45
CA MET A 4 -8.18 6.17 -7.31
C MET A 4 -6.69 6.48 -7.12
N ALA A 5 -6.23 6.59 -5.87
CA ALA A 5 -4.81 6.83 -5.60
C ALA A 5 -3.90 5.71 -6.15
N ASN A 6 -4.35 4.44 -6.08
CA ASN A 6 -3.58 3.35 -6.68
C ASN A 6 -3.66 3.33 -8.22
N LEU A 7 -4.74 3.80 -8.83
CA LEU A 7 -4.82 4.03 -10.27
C LEU A 7 -3.76 5.05 -10.72
N ASP A 8 -3.75 6.23 -10.09
CA ASP A 8 -2.79 7.30 -10.40
C ASP A 8 -1.33 6.84 -10.28
N ARG A 9 -1.02 6.00 -9.28
CA ARG A 9 0.31 5.41 -9.12
C ARG A 9 0.68 4.44 -10.24
N ASN A 10 -0.27 3.60 -10.65
CA ASN A 10 -0.06 2.62 -11.73
C ASN A 10 0.05 3.28 -13.10
N ASN A 11 -0.56 4.45 -13.28
CA ASN A 11 -0.59 5.17 -14.55
C ASN A 11 0.79 5.52 -15.08
N LEU A 12 1.71 5.90 -14.19
CA LEU A 12 3.06 6.18 -14.65
C LEU A 12 3.70 4.96 -15.33
N GLY A 13 3.45 3.75 -14.81
CA GLY A 13 3.88 2.50 -15.42
C GLY A 13 3.21 2.23 -16.78
N ASN A 14 1.92 2.52 -16.88
CA ASN A 14 1.17 2.36 -18.14
C ASN A 14 1.63 3.37 -19.19
N THR A 15 1.79 4.65 -18.82
CA THR A 15 2.21 5.72 -19.74
C THR A 15 3.65 5.55 -20.22
N ASN A 16 4.50 4.88 -19.44
CA ASN A 16 5.86 4.52 -19.84
C ASN A 16 5.88 3.68 -21.14
N ILE A 17 4.90 2.82 -21.33
CA ILE A 17 4.80 1.99 -22.53
C ILE A 17 3.88 2.59 -23.62
N MET A 18 3.21 3.71 -23.32
CA MET A 18 2.33 4.45 -24.25
C MET A 18 3.05 5.56 -25.01
N GLY A 19 4.34 5.80 -24.74
CA GLY A 19 5.13 6.80 -25.47
C GLY A 19 5.44 8.08 -24.69
N LEU A 20 5.04 8.18 -23.41
CA LEU A 20 5.35 9.35 -22.57
C LEU A 20 6.87 9.69 -22.53
N PRO A 21 7.81 8.72 -22.38
CA PRO A 21 9.22 9.02 -22.38
C PRO A 21 9.70 9.62 -23.69
N GLU A 22 9.21 9.15 -24.82
CA GLU A 22 9.54 9.59 -26.16
C GLU A 22 9.01 11.00 -26.41
N ASP A 23 7.75 11.27 -26.07
CA ASP A 23 7.07 12.56 -26.30
C ASP A 23 7.65 13.69 -25.43
N LEU A 24 8.03 13.40 -24.20
CA LEU A 24 8.68 14.36 -23.30
C LEU A 24 10.20 14.44 -23.49
N GLY A 25 10.78 13.61 -24.35
CA GLY A 25 12.24 13.55 -24.59
C GLY A 25 13.04 13.13 -23.38
N LEU A 26 12.52 12.18 -22.56
CA LEU A 26 13.18 11.72 -21.35
C LEU A 26 14.55 11.06 -21.65
N LYS A 27 15.58 11.46 -20.92
CA LYS A 27 16.94 10.94 -21.07
C LYS A 27 17.40 10.16 -19.85
N GLY A 28 18.23 9.16 -20.07
CA GLY A 28 18.86 8.41 -18.97
C GLY A 28 17.83 7.83 -17.99
N ASN A 29 17.89 8.23 -16.71
CA ASN A 29 16.99 7.75 -15.66
C ASN A 29 15.91 8.76 -15.24
N GLU A 30 15.55 9.72 -16.10
CA GLU A 30 14.58 10.77 -15.76
C GLU A 30 13.19 10.20 -15.43
N PHE A 31 12.78 9.10 -16.06
CA PHE A 31 11.57 8.38 -15.69
C PHE A 31 11.66 7.83 -14.25
N GLY A 32 12.77 7.19 -13.89
CA GLY A 32 13.03 6.71 -12.54
C GLY A 32 13.06 7.85 -11.51
N ASN A 33 13.58 9.02 -11.88
CA ASN A 33 13.56 10.20 -11.02
C ASN A 33 12.14 10.70 -10.76
N ALA A 34 11.24 10.66 -11.76
CA ALA A 34 9.83 11.01 -11.58
C ALA A 34 9.12 10.07 -10.57
N VAL A 35 9.46 8.77 -10.57
CA VAL A 35 8.99 7.81 -9.55
C VAL A 35 9.55 8.17 -8.17
N THR A 36 10.85 8.43 -8.09
CA THR A 36 11.53 8.78 -6.83
C THR A 36 10.97 10.05 -6.20
N LEU A 37 10.74 11.11 -6.98
CA LEU A 37 10.22 12.40 -6.49
C LEU A 37 8.83 12.29 -5.87
N PHE A 38 7.96 11.49 -6.46
CA PHE A 38 6.65 11.19 -5.88
C PHE A 38 6.78 10.60 -4.47
N PHE A 39 7.57 9.54 -4.31
CA PHE A 39 7.73 8.90 -3.01
C PHE A 39 8.48 9.75 -2.00
N ALA A 40 9.42 10.59 -2.45
CA ALA A 40 10.15 11.51 -1.57
C ALA A 40 9.20 12.51 -0.88
N THR A 41 8.31 13.16 -1.63
CA THR A 41 7.31 14.07 -1.06
C THR A 41 6.23 13.30 -0.29
N TYR A 42 5.83 12.13 -0.77
CA TYR A 42 4.88 11.28 -0.06
C TYR A 42 5.36 10.99 1.38
N VAL A 43 6.59 10.50 1.54
CA VAL A 43 7.18 10.21 2.86
C VAL A 43 7.36 11.48 3.70
N ALA A 44 7.81 12.58 3.08
CA ALA A 44 8.03 13.84 3.78
C ALA A 44 6.73 14.44 4.36
N PHE A 45 5.62 14.32 3.63
CA PHE A 45 4.32 14.87 4.03
C PHE A 45 3.45 13.91 4.83
N GLU A 46 3.77 12.62 4.95
CA GLU A 46 2.98 11.62 5.67
C GLU A 46 2.83 11.97 7.16
N ALA A 47 3.92 12.35 7.83
CA ALA A 47 3.88 12.77 9.23
C ALA A 47 3.15 14.12 9.43
N PRO A 48 3.41 15.19 8.68
CA PRO A 48 2.63 16.42 8.70
C PRO A 48 1.13 16.21 8.48
N CYS A 49 0.73 15.38 7.51
CA CYS A 49 -0.67 15.05 7.26
C CYS A 49 -1.31 14.30 8.43
N SER A 50 -0.57 13.41 9.08
CA SER A 50 -1.05 12.70 10.29
C SER A 50 -1.30 13.66 11.46
N ILE A 51 -0.52 14.72 11.58
CA ILE A 51 -0.74 15.79 12.57
C ILE A 51 -1.94 16.66 12.15
N ALA A 52 -1.99 17.06 10.88
CA ALA A 52 -3.09 17.85 10.34
C ALA A 52 -4.45 17.16 10.48
N LEU A 53 -4.48 15.81 10.42
CA LEU A 53 -5.68 15.01 10.65
C LEU A 53 -6.35 15.33 11.99
N LYS A 54 -5.58 15.50 13.06
CA LYS A 54 -6.11 15.81 14.39
C LYS A 54 -6.69 17.23 14.50
N VAL A 55 -6.19 18.16 13.69
CA VAL A 55 -6.63 19.57 13.71
C VAL A 55 -7.79 19.81 12.76
N VAL A 56 -7.67 19.34 11.52
CA VAL A 56 -8.61 19.62 10.43
C VAL A 56 -9.76 18.59 10.39
N GLY A 57 -9.50 17.39 10.94
CA GLY A 57 -10.40 16.24 10.89
C GLY A 57 -10.32 15.47 9.56
N PRO A 58 -10.72 14.16 9.59
CA PRO A 58 -10.52 13.26 8.47
C PRO A 58 -11.28 13.67 7.21
N LYS A 59 -12.53 14.12 7.36
CA LYS A 59 -13.39 14.52 6.25
C LYS A 59 -12.79 15.66 5.41
N ASN A 60 -12.41 16.74 6.07
CA ASN A 60 -11.90 17.93 5.39
C ASN A 60 -10.52 17.65 4.79
N LEU A 61 -9.63 17.04 5.57
CA LEU A 61 -8.27 16.74 5.10
C LEU A 61 -8.29 15.84 3.87
N LEU A 62 -9.05 14.73 3.92
CA LEU A 62 -9.15 13.81 2.80
C LEU A 62 -9.76 14.45 1.55
N SER A 63 -10.76 15.33 1.71
CA SER A 63 -11.37 16.02 0.57
C SER A 63 -10.40 17.01 -0.08
N VAL A 64 -9.64 17.77 0.71
CA VAL A 64 -8.62 18.71 0.19
C VAL A 64 -7.50 17.94 -0.50
N CYS A 65 -7.00 16.87 0.13
CA CYS A 65 -5.99 16.01 -0.47
C CYS A 65 -6.48 15.44 -1.80
N MET A 66 -7.69 14.87 -1.84
CA MET A 66 -8.25 14.26 -3.04
C MET A 66 -8.46 15.29 -4.17
N LEU A 67 -8.89 16.50 -3.85
CA LEU A 67 -9.02 17.58 -4.84
C LEU A 67 -7.64 17.97 -5.38
N GLY A 68 -6.66 18.17 -4.49
CA GLY A 68 -5.31 18.60 -4.88
C GLY A 68 -4.62 17.59 -5.81
N TRP A 69 -4.63 16.29 -5.48
CA TRP A 69 -4.02 15.31 -6.39
C TRP A 69 -4.84 15.12 -7.67
N GLY A 70 -6.19 15.18 -7.61
CA GLY A 70 -7.04 15.04 -8.78
C GLY A 70 -6.82 16.17 -9.79
N VAL A 71 -6.73 17.42 -9.34
CA VAL A 71 -6.39 18.59 -10.19
C VAL A 71 -4.99 18.44 -10.77
N THR A 72 -4.04 17.99 -9.99
CA THR A 72 -2.65 17.79 -10.47
C THR A 72 -2.57 16.63 -11.47
N CYS A 73 -3.30 15.54 -11.24
CA CYS A 73 -3.42 14.42 -12.17
C CYS A 73 -4.03 14.90 -13.51
N LEU A 74 -5.11 15.68 -13.47
CA LEU A 74 -5.68 16.31 -14.67
C LEU A 74 -4.64 17.18 -15.39
N GLY A 75 -3.88 17.99 -14.65
CA GLY A 75 -2.80 18.84 -15.18
C GLY A 75 -1.68 18.04 -15.85
N MET A 76 -1.40 16.82 -15.38
CA MET A 76 -0.42 15.94 -16.00
C MET A 76 -0.78 15.54 -17.44
N GLY A 77 -2.06 15.59 -17.82
CA GLY A 77 -2.47 15.36 -19.21
C GLY A 77 -1.99 16.42 -20.19
N PHE A 78 -1.51 17.57 -19.72
CA PHE A 78 -1.10 18.70 -20.55
C PHE A 78 0.39 19.05 -20.43
N ILE A 79 1.19 18.21 -19.79
CA ILE A 79 2.64 18.45 -19.65
C ILE A 79 3.37 18.29 -20.98
N THR A 80 4.40 19.11 -21.18
CA THR A 80 5.20 19.14 -22.42
C THR A 80 6.69 18.96 -22.18
N ASN A 81 7.13 18.92 -20.93
CA ASN A 81 8.55 18.79 -20.58
C ASN A 81 8.76 18.05 -19.25
N VAL A 82 10.01 17.64 -19.03
CA VAL A 82 10.46 16.86 -17.86
C VAL A 82 10.22 17.62 -16.53
N GLN A 83 10.44 18.94 -16.53
CA GLN A 83 10.31 19.76 -15.32
C GLN A 83 8.86 19.79 -14.84
N GLN A 84 7.90 19.89 -15.76
CA GLN A 84 6.47 19.82 -15.44
C GLN A 84 6.08 18.45 -14.90
N LEU A 85 6.62 17.37 -15.47
CA LEU A 85 6.44 16.02 -14.95
C LEU A 85 6.93 15.92 -13.50
N TYR A 86 8.13 16.42 -13.20
CA TYR A 86 8.68 16.42 -11.85
C TYR A 86 7.84 17.25 -10.87
N ALA A 87 7.45 18.45 -11.27
CA ALA A 87 6.58 19.30 -10.45
C ALA A 87 5.25 18.62 -10.10
N CYS A 88 4.58 18.05 -11.09
CA CYS A 88 3.33 17.32 -10.86
C CYS A 88 3.55 16.11 -9.93
N ARG A 89 4.64 15.35 -10.09
CA ARG A 89 4.95 14.21 -9.23
C ARG A 89 5.21 14.61 -7.78
N LEU A 90 5.91 15.72 -7.54
CA LEU A 90 6.11 16.28 -6.21
C LEU A 90 4.78 16.67 -5.56
N ILE A 91 3.91 17.35 -6.30
CA ILE A 91 2.62 17.83 -5.80
C ILE A 91 1.67 16.65 -5.50
N ILE A 92 1.55 15.68 -6.43
CA ILE A 92 0.71 14.48 -6.20
C ILE A 92 1.18 13.73 -4.97
N GLY A 93 2.50 13.50 -4.83
CA GLY A 93 3.06 12.81 -3.66
C GLY A 93 2.71 13.50 -2.35
N ALA A 94 2.79 14.84 -2.31
CA ALA A 94 2.44 15.62 -1.12
C ALA A 94 0.95 15.50 -0.74
N PHE A 95 0.04 15.57 -1.72
CA PHE A 95 -1.40 15.45 -1.46
C PHE A 95 -1.84 14.01 -1.17
N GLU A 96 -1.25 13.00 -1.79
CA GLU A 96 -1.57 11.60 -1.49
C GLU A 96 -1.05 11.11 -0.14
N ALA A 97 -0.05 11.77 0.45
CA ALA A 97 0.61 11.37 1.69
C ALA A 97 -0.36 11.20 2.87
N GLY A 98 -1.40 12.02 2.93
CA GLY A 98 -2.41 11.97 3.98
C GLY A 98 -3.41 10.82 3.88
N LEU A 99 -3.51 10.14 2.74
CA LEU A 99 -4.60 9.20 2.46
C LEU A 99 -4.59 8.00 3.40
N ILE A 100 -3.49 7.25 3.45
CA ILE A 100 -3.39 6.01 4.25
C ILE A 100 -3.48 6.30 5.75
N PRO A 101 -2.71 7.24 6.32
CA PRO A 101 -2.84 7.57 7.73
C PRO A 101 -4.25 7.98 8.14
N CYS A 102 -4.91 8.80 7.32
CA CYS A 102 -6.26 9.27 7.60
C CYS A 102 -7.29 8.14 7.56
N ILE A 103 -7.23 7.26 6.56
CA ILE A 103 -8.17 6.13 6.47
C ILE A 103 -7.96 5.15 7.62
N ASN A 104 -6.71 4.82 7.96
CA ASN A 104 -6.41 3.92 9.07
C ASN A 104 -6.83 4.50 10.41
N ALA A 105 -6.59 5.80 10.63
CA ALA A 105 -7.06 6.48 11.83
C ALA A 105 -8.59 6.45 11.91
N TYR A 106 -9.29 6.71 10.80
CA TYR A 106 -10.75 6.67 10.75
C TYR A 106 -11.30 5.26 11.01
N ILE A 107 -10.72 4.23 10.41
CA ILE A 107 -11.08 2.83 10.69
C ILE A 107 -10.87 2.52 12.19
N GLY A 108 -9.75 2.98 12.77
CA GLY A 108 -9.45 2.82 14.20
C GLY A 108 -10.41 3.53 15.13
N MET A 109 -11.08 4.61 14.68
CA MET A 109 -12.10 5.32 15.45
C MET A 109 -13.48 4.65 15.43
N VAL A 110 -13.78 3.92 14.36
CA VAL A 110 -15.11 3.33 14.14
C VAL A 110 -15.19 1.87 14.58
N TYR A 111 -14.09 1.13 14.41
CA TYR A 111 -14.06 -0.33 14.53
C TYR A 111 -13.15 -0.80 15.66
N LEU A 112 -13.58 -1.87 16.33
CA LEU A 112 -12.77 -2.55 17.34
C LEU A 112 -11.57 -3.26 16.67
N ARG A 113 -10.51 -3.50 17.46
CA ARG A 113 -9.25 -4.09 16.97
C ARG A 113 -9.44 -5.42 16.21
N ASN A 114 -10.36 -6.26 16.67
CA ASN A 114 -10.70 -7.53 15.99
C ASN A 114 -11.50 -7.34 14.70
N GLU A 115 -12.19 -6.20 14.53
CA GLU A 115 -12.96 -5.87 13.34
C GLU A 115 -12.13 -5.13 12.28
N MET A 116 -11.07 -4.45 12.68
CA MET A 116 -10.21 -3.63 11.81
C MET A 116 -9.52 -4.47 10.73
N SER A 117 -9.10 -5.69 11.06
CA SER A 117 -8.31 -6.57 10.18
C SER A 117 -9.01 -6.80 8.85
N LEU A 118 -10.26 -7.25 8.87
CA LEU A 118 -11.04 -7.52 7.65
C LEU A 118 -11.27 -6.25 6.82
N ARG A 119 -11.57 -5.11 7.47
CA ARG A 119 -11.86 -3.86 6.77
C ARG A 119 -10.62 -3.27 6.11
N SER A 120 -9.50 -3.33 6.82
CA SER A 120 -8.22 -2.95 6.24
C SER A 120 -7.81 -3.89 5.10
N ALA A 121 -8.07 -5.21 5.23
CA ALA A 121 -7.81 -6.16 4.16
C ALA A 121 -8.64 -5.85 2.91
N ILE A 122 -9.93 -5.54 3.05
CA ILE A 122 -10.78 -5.11 1.93
C ILE A 122 -10.22 -3.84 1.28
N MET A 123 -9.85 -2.84 2.09
CA MET A 123 -9.28 -1.59 1.58
C MET A 123 -8.01 -1.85 0.76
N TYR A 124 -7.07 -2.61 1.29
CA TYR A 124 -5.81 -2.91 0.59
C TYR A 124 -6.00 -3.80 -0.64
N GLY A 125 -7.05 -4.63 -0.69
CA GLY A 125 -7.44 -5.40 -1.87
C GLY A 125 -7.75 -4.54 -3.10
N PHE A 126 -8.26 -3.33 -2.90
CA PHE A 126 -8.47 -2.36 -3.98
C PHE A 126 -7.18 -1.92 -4.68
N SER A 127 -6.01 -2.12 -4.08
CA SER A 127 -4.73 -1.81 -4.74
C SER A 127 -4.45 -2.74 -5.93
N ALA A 128 -4.73 -4.03 -5.78
CA ALA A 128 -4.57 -4.98 -6.89
C ALA A 128 -5.66 -4.75 -7.96
N LEU A 129 -6.90 -4.51 -7.52
CA LEU A 129 -8.00 -4.20 -8.44
C LEU A 129 -7.73 -2.93 -9.25
N ALA A 130 -7.13 -1.91 -8.64
CA ALA A 130 -6.72 -0.69 -9.34
C ALA A 130 -5.73 -0.97 -10.47
N GLY A 131 -4.80 -1.91 -10.29
CA GLY A 131 -3.89 -2.33 -11.35
C GLY A 131 -4.63 -2.96 -12.55
N ALA A 132 -5.66 -3.78 -12.29
CA ALA A 132 -6.48 -4.36 -13.35
C ALA A 132 -7.30 -3.29 -14.08
N VAL A 133 -7.98 -2.41 -13.36
CA VAL A 133 -8.77 -1.30 -13.94
C VAL A 133 -7.87 -0.33 -14.72
N GLY A 134 -6.69 0.02 -14.17
CA GLY A 134 -5.72 0.89 -14.84
C GLY A 134 -5.19 0.30 -16.15
N GLY A 135 -4.92 -1.01 -16.17
CA GLY A 135 -4.52 -1.70 -17.41
C GLY A 135 -5.63 -1.71 -18.48
N LEU A 136 -6.89 -1.92 -18.08
CA LEU A 136 -8.05 -1.82 -18.98
C LEU A 136 -8.23 -0.41 -19.51
N LEU A 137 -8.18 0.60 -18.61
CA LEU A 137 -8.34 2.00 -18.99
C LEU A 137 -7.22 2.44 -19.95
N ALA A 138 -5.96 2.14 -19.63
CA ALA A 138 -4.83 2.44 -20.48
C ALA A 138 -4.96 1.80 -21.87
N SER A 139 -5.43 0.54 -21.94
CA SER A 139 -5.72 -0.14 -23.21
C SER A 139 -6.84 0.54 -23.98
N ALA A 140 -7.92 0.96 -23.31
CA ALA A 140 -9.06 1.63 -23.96
C ALA A 140 -8.67 2.99 -24.55
N VAL A 141 -7.84 3.78 -23.83
CA VAL A 141 -7.41 5.10 -24.31
C VAL A 141 -6.25 5.06 -25.31
N SER A 142 -5.56 3.92 -25.45
CA SER A 142 -4.39 3.78 -26.33
C SER A 142 -4.64 4.15 -27.79
N ASN A 143 -5.89 4.09 -28.24
CA ASN A 143 -6.29 4.41 -29.61
C ASN A 143 -6.92 5.81 -29.76
N ILE A 144 -6.99 6.59 -28.67
CA ILE A 144 -7.56 7.94 -28.71
C ILE A 144 -6.48 8.90 -29.23
N ASN A 145 -6.70 9.45 -30.40
CA ASN A 145 -5.90 10.51 -31.01
C ASN A 145 -6.80 11.73 -31.26
N ALA A 146 -7.24 12.37 -30.18
CA ALA A 146 -8.15 13.52 -30.27
C ALA A 146 -7.50 14.77 -29.68
N GLY A 147 -7.88 15.95 -30.18
CA GLY A 147 -7.45 17.25 -29.62
C GLY A 147 -5.95 17.53 -29.75
N GLY A 148 -5.21 16.82 -30.61
CA GLY A 148 -3.76 17.01 -30.75
C GLY A 148 -2.94 16.52 -29.55
N LEU A 149 -3.56 15.80 -28.60
CA LEU A 149 -2.89 15.25 -27.43
C LEU A 149 -2.52 13.77 -27.66
N PRO A 150 -1.36 13.33 -27.15
CA PRO A 150 -0.98 11.93 -27.21
C PRO A 150 -1.92 11.05 -26.35
N SER A 151 -2.01 9.76 -26.66
CA SER A 151 -2.94 8.85 -26.00
C SER A 151 -2.72 8.74 -24.48
N TRP A 152 -1.48 8.82 -24.01
CA TRP A 152 -1.17 8.79 -22.58
C TRP A 152 -1.72 10.00 -21.79
N SER A 153 -1.88 11.17 -22.45
CA SER A 153 -2.50 12.36 -21.85
C SER A 153 -3.94 12.11 -21.44
N TRP A 154 -4.70 11.40 -22.28
CA TRP A 154 -6.09 11.07 -22.01
C TRP A 154 -6.27 10.17 -20.80
N LEU A 155 -5.28 9.33 -20.48
CA LEU A 155 -5.31 8.52 -19.27
C LEU A 155 -5.34 9.40 -18.02
N PHE A 156 -4.43 10.37 -17.92
CA PHE A 156 -4.39 11.31 -16.80
C PHE A 156 -5.61 12.25 -16.74
N ILE A 157 -6.08 12.72 -17.90
CA ILE A 157 -7.27 13.60 -17.97
C ILE A 157 -8.50 12.87 -17.44
N ILE A 158 -8.77 11.66 -17.91
CA ILE A 158 -9.95 10.88 -17.51
C ILE A 158 -9.90 10.57 -16.02
N GLU A 159 -8.77 10.09 -15.51
CA GLU A 159 -8.65 9.75 -14.10
C GLU A 159 -8.70 10.99 -13.20
N GLY A 160 -8.07 12.09 -13.61
CA GLY A 160 -8.16 13.35 -12.90
C GLY A 160 -9.60 13.87 -12.80
N ILE A 161 -10.38 13.82 -13.90
CA ILE A 161 -11.80 14.21 -13.90
C ILE A 161 -12.61 13.31 -12.97
N ILE A 162 -12.43 11.97 -13.05
CA ILE A 162 -13.15 11.02 -12.19
C ILE A 162 -12.81 11.31 -10.72
N THR A 163 -11.54 11.52 -10.41
CA THR A 163 -11.08 11.81 -9.05
C THR A 163 -11.70 13.09 -8.51
N ILE A 164 -11.71 14.19 -9.29
CA ILE A 164 -12.34 15.46 -8.91
C ILE A 164 -13.85 15.28 -8.74
N ALA A 165 -14.52 14.56 -9.64
CA ALA A 165 -15.97 14.31 -9.57
C ALA A 165 -16.37 13.48 -8.33
N CYS A 166 -15.47 12.64 -7.81
CA CYS A 166 -15.69 11.90 -6.57
C CYS A 166 -15.54 12.75 -5.29
N VAL A 167 -14.94 13.94 -5.35
CA VAL A 167 -14.72 14.78 -4.14
C VAL A 167 -16.05 15.23 -3.50
N PRO A 168 -17.04 15.78 -4.23
CA PRO A 168 -18.33 16.16 -3.64
C PRO A 168 -19.05 14.94 -3.01
N VAL A 169 -19.01 13.80 -3.67
CA VAL A 169 -19.59 12.54 -3.18
C VAL A 169 -18.94 12.14 -1.85
N LEU A 170 -17.61 12.17 -1.80
CA LEU A 170 -16.87 11.92 -0.58
C LEU A 170 -17.26 12.91 0.52
N TYR A 171 -17.28 14.21 0.19
CA TYR A 171 -17.57 15.26 1.16
C TYR A 171 -18.98 15.13 1.75
N THR A 172 -19.96 14.68 0.98
CA THR A 172 -21.35 14.50 1.45
C THR A 172 -21.50 13.22 2.27
N ILE A 173 -20.92 12.11 1.82
CA ILE A 173 -21.12 10.78 2.43
C ILE A 173 -20.23 10.60 3.68
N PHE A 174 -19.00 11.14 3.67
CA PHE A 174 -18.04 10.88 4.73
C PHE A 174 -18.37 11.69 6.00
N PRO A 175 -18.68 11.07 7.13
CA PRO A 175 -19.06 11.79 8.34
C PRO A 175 -17.85 12.41 9.04
N LYS A 176 -18.07 13.53 9.71
CA LYS A 176 -17.04 14.17 10.55
C LYS A 176 -16.77 13.36 11.82
N ASP A 177 -17.82 12.87 12.45
CA ASP A 177 -17.80 12.15 13.71
C ASP A 177 -18.65 10.88 13.55
N PRO A 178 -18.13 9.70 13.94
CA PRO A 178 -18.90 8.45 13.95
C PRO A 178 -20.21 8.49 14.75
N ARG A 179 -20.31 9.41 15.73
CA ARG A 179 -21.52 9.58 16.57
C ARG A 179 -22.67 10.29 15.84
N THR A 180 -22.35 11.11 14.84
CA THR A 180 -23.32 12.00 14.16
C THR A 180 -23.58 11.58 12.71
N VAL A 181 -23.41 10.29 12.44
CA VAL A 181 -23.59 9.74 11.10
C VAL A 181 -25.05 9.84 10.67
N TRP A 182 -25.30 10.42 9.50
CA TRP A 182 -26.66 10.72 9.00
C TRP A 182 -27.47 9.47 8.63
N PHE A 183 -26.83 8.37 8.32
CA PHE A 183 -27.48 7.10 7.92
C PHE A 183 -27.72 6.14 9.07
N LEU A 184 -27.32 6.47 10.32
CA LEU A 184 -27.63 5.66 11.50
C LEU A 184 -28.96 6.11 12.12
N ASN A 185 -29.80 5.15 12.48
CA ASN A 185 -30.99 5.39 13.28
C ASN A 185 -30.62 5.65 14.76
N GLU A 186 -31.62 6.06 15.59
CA GLU A 186 -31.32 6.44 16.96
C GLU A 186 -30.80 5.28 17.82
N GLN A 187 -31.28 4.06 17.59
CA GLN A 187 -30.79 2.86 18.30
C GLN A 187 -29.34 2.54 17.93
N GLU A 188 -28.99 2.64 16.65
CA GLU A 188 -27.63 2.43 16.16
C GLU A 188 -26.66 3.52 16.67
N ARG A 189 -27.11 4.76 16.77
CA ARG A 189 -26.33 5.87 17.37
C ARG A 189 -26.05 5.62 18.85
N GLU A 190 -27.05 5.12 19.61
CA GLU A 190 -26.85 4.78 21.02
C GLU A 190 -25.86 3.62 21.18
N VAL A 191 -25.96 2.57 20.35
CA VAL A 191 -24.96 1.49 20.32
C VAL A 191 -23.58 2.02 20.02
N MET A 192 -23.47 2.96 19.08
CA MET A 192 -22.18 3.58 18.71
C MET A 192 -21.62 4.43 19.86
N ARG A 193 -22.50 5.14 20.58
CA ARG A 193 -22.11 5.92 21.78
C ARG A 193 -21.57 5.00 22.88
N LEU A 194 -22.30 3.95 23.22
CA LEU A 194 -21.89 2.97 24.22
C LEU A 194 -20.57 2.27 23.84
N ARG A 195 -20.41 1.96 22.55
CA ARG A 195 -19.16 1.38 22.02
C ARG A 195 -17.96 2.31 22.24
N LEU A 196 -18.11 3.60 22.04
CA LEU A 196 -17.06 4.61 22.25
C LEU A 196 -16.77 4.84 23.74
N GLU A 197 -17.80 4.82 24.59
CA GLU A 197 -17.67 4.92 26.04
C GLU A 197 -16.92 3.71 26.64
N LEU A 198 -17.24 2.50 26.15
CA LEU A 198 -16.56 1.27 26.59
C LEU A 198 -15.14 1.13 26.05
N ASN A 199 -14.79 1.87 25.00
CA ASN A 199 -13.49 1.81 24.34
C ASN A 199 -12.92 3.23 24.15
N PRO A 200 -12.40 3.86 25.21
CA PRO A 200 -11.86 5.25 25.14
C PRO A 200 -10.75 5.43 24.10
N HIS A 201 -10.08 4.34 23.70
CA HIS A 201 -9.03 4.36 22.68
C HIS A 201 -9.56 4.61 21.26
N LEU A 202 -10.87 4.54 21.04
CA LEU A 202 -11.51 4.86 19.75
C LEU A 202 -11.71 6.38 19.57
N SER A 203 -11.43 7.21 20.58
CA SER A 203 -11.56 8.66 20.48
C SER A 203 -10.29 9.31 19.93
N LEU A 204 -10.43 10.33 19.06
CA LEU A 204 -9.31 11.20 18.66
C LEU A 204 -8.86 12.17 19.77
N GLU A 205 -9.54 12.14 20.92
CA GLU A 205 -9.30 13.06 22.05
C GLU A 205 -7.97 12.80 22.80
N ASP A 206 -7.28 11.71 22.45
CA ASP A 206 -5.93 11.47 23.00
C ASP A 206 -4.99 12.60 22.57
N LYS A 207 -4.62 13.45 23.53
CA LYS A 207 -3.72 14.58 23.30
C LYS A 207 -2.42 14.07 22.71
N PHE A 208 -1.97 14.70 21.65
CA PHE A 208 -0.66 14.41 21.06
C PHE A 208 0.43 14.57 22.13
N SER A 209 1.26 13.55 22.33
CA SER A 209 2.34 13.56 23.31
C SER A 209 3.65 13.13 22.67
N TRP A 210 4.62 14.03 22.65
CA TRP A 210 5.97 13.71 22.21
C TRP A 210 6.61 12.58 23.02
N ALA A 211 6.26 12.46 24.29
CA ALA A 211 6.76 11.39 25.15
C ALA A 211 6.30 10.00 24.64
N LYS A 212 5.04 9.86 24.20
CA LYS A 212 4.53 8.62 23.59
C LYS A 212 5.27 8.32 22.26
N VAL A 213 5.55 9.34 21.45
CA VAL A 213 6.29 9.21 20.20
C VAL A 213 7.72 8.72 20.47
N PHE A 214 8.46 9.38 21.36
CA PHE A 214 9.83 8.96 21.69
C PHE A 214 9.89 7.59 22.38
N SER A 215 8.87 7.23 23.16
CA SER A 215 8.75 5.88 23.73
C SER A 215 8.63 4.81 22.65
N ALA A 216 7.84 5.05 21.59
CA ALA A 216 7.72 4.13 20.47
C ALA A 216 9.05 3.92 19.74
N PHE A 217 9.87 4.96 19.58
CA PHE A 217 11.19 4.84 18.96
C PHE A 217 12.21 4.05 19.80
N LYS A 218 11.95 3.81 21.07
CA LYS A 218 12.80 2.95 21.93
C LYS A 218 12.48 1.46 21.77
N ASP A 219 11.37 1.09 21.15
CA ASP A 219 10.98 -0.31 20.95
C ASP A 219 11.77 -0.93 19.79
N PRO A 220 12.62 -1.94 20.00
CA PRO A 220 13.37 -2.60 18.93
C PRO A 220 12.47 -3.32 17.93
N LYS A 221 11.25 -3.70 18.32
CA LYS A 221 10.27 -4.32 17.43
C LYS A 221 9.86 -3.38 16.30
N LEU A 222 9.80 -2.06 16.58
CA LEU A 222 9.47 -1.05 15.58
C LEU A 222 10.45 -1.10 14.39
N TYR A 223 11.74 -1.18 14.68
CA TYR A 223 12.78 -1.21 13.65
C TYR A 223 12.74 -2.49 12.82
N LEU A 224 12.48 -3.63 13.47
CA LEU A 224 12.33 -4.90 12.76
C LEU A 224 11.13 -4.87 11.80
N HIS A 225 9.98 -4.38 12.26
CA HIS A 225 8.79 -4.21 11.41
C HIS A 225 9.04 -3.20 10.28
N ALA A 226 9.76 -2.12 10.56
CA ALA A 226 10.11 -1.11 9.56
C ALA A 226 10.96 -1.69 8.42
N VAL A 227 11.96 -2.50 8.74
CA VAL A 227 12.81 -3.17 7.74
C VAL A 227 12.01 -4.23 6.96
N LEU A 228 11.16 -4.99 7.62
CA LEU A 228 10.27 -5.96 6.96
C LEU A 228 9.33 -5.27 5.98
N GLU A 229 8.69 -4.18 6.41
CA GLU A 229 7.77 -3.41 5.56
C GLU A 229 8.51 -2.78 4.36
N PHE A 230 9.74 -2.32 4.55
CA PHE A 230 10.58 -1.84 3.46
C PHE A 230 10.83 -2.94 2.42
N CYS A 231 11.21 -4.16 2.85
CA CYS A 231 11.48 -5.28 1.95
C CYS A 231 10.24 -5.69 1.13
N VAL A 232 9.08 -5.74 1.77
CA VAL A 232 7.80 -6.09 1.13
C VAL A 232 7.36 -4.99 0.17
N SER A 233 7.39 -3.74 0.62
CA SER A 233 6.94 -2.59 -0.16
C SER A 233 7.84 -2.33 -1.37
N LEU A 234 9.15 -2.62 -1.29
CA LEU A 234 10.06 -2.51 -2.43
C LEU A 234 9.59 -3.40 -3.60
N SER A 235 9.23 -4.64 -3.31
CA SER A 235 8.70 -5.57 -4.32
C SER A 235 7.34 -5.11 -4.85
N LEU A 236 6.47 -4.59 -3.98
CA LEU A 236 5.15 -4.09 -4.36
C LEU A 236 5.24 -2.90 -5.32
N PHE A 237 5.98 -1.86 -4.96
CA PHE A 237 6.10 -0.67 -5.81
C PHE A 237 6.87 -0.95 -7.10
N SER A 238 7.87 -1.85 -7.06
CA SER A 238 8.53 -2.34 -8.27
C SER A 238 7.55 -3.03 -9.21
N PHE A 239 6.72 -3.92 -8.68
CA PHE A 239 5.71 -4.64 -9.45
C PHE A 239 4.68 -3.67 -10.04
N MET A 240 4.10 -2.78 -9.23
CA MET A 240 3.09 -1.83 -9.69
C MET A 240 3.58 -0.91 -10.80
N THR A 241 4.82 -0.39 -10.66
CA THR A 241 5.36 0.61 -11.59
C THR A 241 5.89 -0.01 -12.87
N PHE A 242 6.55 -1.17 -12.78
CA PHE A 242 7.32 -1.73 -13.91
C PHE A 242 6.68 -2.98 -14.54
N LEU A 243 5.56 -3.50 -14.01
CA LEU A 243 4.88 -4.66 -14.58
C LEU A 243 4.54 -4.49 -16.06
N PRO A 244 3.93 -3.37 -16.52
CA PRO A 244 3.64 -3.17 -17.95
C PRO A 244 4.91 -3.21 -18.81
N ALA A 245 5.98 -2.54 -18.35
CA ALA A 245 7.27 -2.51 -19.04
C ALA A 245 7.96 -3.88 -19.08
N VAL A 246 7.87 -4.67 -18.01
CA VAL A 246 8.37 -6.05 -17.98
C VAL A 246 7.62 -6.93 -18.98
N ILE A 247 6.29 -6.83 -19.04
CA ILE A 247 5.47 -7.60 -20.02
C ILE A 247 5.77 -7.14 -21.45
N ARG A 248 5.91 -5.83 -21.71
CA ARG A 248 6.35 -5.33 -23.01
C ARG A 248 7.72 -5.90 -23.40
N GLY A 249 8.64 -6.00 -22.44
CA GLY A 249 9.97 -6.60 -22.62
C GLY A 249 9.95 -8.10 -22.94
N LEU A 250 8.79 -8.77 -22.85
CA LEU A 250 8.58 -10.15 -23.32
C LEU A 250 8.29 -10.22 -24.82
N GLY A 251 8.18 -9.08 -25.51
CA GLY A 251 7.91 -9.00 -26.96
C GLY A 251 6.45 -8.71 -27.31
N TYR A 252 5.61 -8.35 -26.34
CA TYR A 252 4.23 -7.95 -26.62
C TYR A 252 4.14 -6.48 -27.02
N ALA A 253 3.24 -6.16 -27.96
CA ALA A 253 2.90 -4.77 -28.30
C ALA A 253 2.28 -4.06 -27.09
N SER A 254 2.39 -2.72 -27.02
CA SER A 254 1.96 -1.88 -25.89
C SER A 254 0.56 -2.22 -25.39
N VAL A 255 -0.44 -2.24 -26.29
CA VAL A 255 -1.84 -2.54 -25.93
C VAL A 255 -2.00 -3.96 -25.38
N LYS A 256 -1.35 -4.94 -26.00
CA LYS A 256 -1.37 -6.33 -25.49
C LYS A 256 -0.66 -6.46 -24.16
N ALA A 257 0.43 -5.71 -23.94
CA ALA A 257 1.13 -5.73 -22.68
C ALA A 257 0.25 -5.17 -21.54
N GLN A 258 -0.50 -4.09 -21.77
CA GLN A 258 -1.48 -3.54 -20.83
C GLN A 258 -2.60 -4.53 -20.54
N LEU A 259 -3.19 -5.14 -21.57
CA LEU A 259 -4.26 -6.14 -21.39
C LEU A 259 -3.76 -7.38 -20.61
N LEU A 260 -2.51 -7.79 -20.79
CA LEU A 260 -1.94 -8.92 -20.06
C LEU A 260 -1.65 -8.58 -18.58
N THR A 261 -1.56 -7.31 -18.20
CA THR A 261 -1.50 -6.96 -16.76
C THR A 261 -2.81 -7.28 -16.04
N VAL A 262 -3.95 -7.21 -16.73
CA VAL A 262 -5.28 -7.40 -16.14
C VAL A 262 -5.44 -8.78 -15.49
N PRO A 263 -5.23 -9.92 -16.20
CA PRO A 263 -5.36 -11.23 -15.57
C PRO A 263 -4.35 -11.44 -14.44
N VAL A 264 -3.16 -10.83 -14.50
CA VAL A 264 -2.17 -10.90 -13.43
C VAL A 264 -2.68 -10.20 -12.16
N TYR A 265 -3.22 -8.99 -12.29
CA TYR A 265 -3.78 -8.25 -11.16
C TYR A 265 -5.07 -8.89 -10.62
N LEU A 266 -5.94 -9.42 -11.49
CA LEU A 266 -7.14 -10.16 -11.04
C LEU A 266 -6.74 -11.42 -10.25
N TRP A 267 -5.77 -12.18 -10.75
CA TRP A 267 -5.21 -13.32 -10.02
C TRP A 267 -4.63 -12.90 -8.67
N ALA A 268 -3.85 -11.82 -8.65
CA ALA A 268 -3.28 -11.28 -7.42
C ALA A 268 -4.37 -10.86 -6.41
N THR A 269 -5.48 -10.29 -6.89
CA THR A 269 -6.64 -9.93 -6.06
C THR A 269 -7.29 -11.16 -5.45
N VAL A 270 -7.52 -12.21 -6.24
CA VAL A 270 -8.09 -13.49 -5.76
C VAL A 270 -7.16 -14.15 -4.74
N ALA A 271 -5.87 -14.21 -5.04
CA ALA A 271 -4.86 -14.75 -4.12
C ALA A 271 -4.80 -13.95 -2.81
N TYR A 272 -4.82 -12.62 -2.89
CA TYR A 272 -4.86 -11.73 -1.72
C TYR A 272 -6.06 -12.03 -0.82
N ILE A 273 -7.26 -12.02 -1.38
CA ILE A 273 -8.50 -12.27 -0.61
C ILE A 273 -8.51 -13.68 -0.04
N GLY A 274 -8.14 -14.67 -0.84
CA GLY A 274 -8.09 -16.08 -0.41
C GLY A 274 -7.13 -16.31 0.76
N ILE A 275 -5.94 -15.71 0.70
CA ILE A 275 -4.93 -15.81 1.76
C ILE A 275 -5.35 -15.04 3.01
N ALA A 276 -5.95 -13.86 2.86
CA ALA A 276 -6.46 -13.08 3.98
C ALA A 276 -7.53 -13.86 4.74
N LEU A 277 -8.54 -14.40 4.04
CA LEU A 277 -9.61 -15.20 4.64
C LEU A 277 -9.10 -16.49 5.27
N ALA A 278 -8.15 -17.18 4.62
CA ALA A 278 -7.56 -18.40 5.16
C ALA A 278 -6.74 -18.12 6.44
N SER A 279 -5.94 -17.05 6.42
CA SER A 279 -5.15 -16.61 7.58
C SER A 279 -6.03 -16.24 8.77
N ASP A 280 -7.13 -15.50 8.52
CA ASP A 280 -8.07 -15.11 9.59
C ASP A 280 -8.83 -16.31 10.15
N ARG A 281 -9.22 -17.30 9.32
CA ARG A 281 -9.90 -18.51 9.78
C ARG A 281 -9.01 -19.43 10.61
N ILE A 282 -7.74 -19.57 10.22
CA ILE A 282 -6.76 -20.44 10.90
C ILE A 282 -6.19 -19.74 12.14
N GLY A 283 -6.23 -18.41 12.20
CA GLY A 283 -5.65 -17.60 13.27
C GLY A 283 -4.11 -17.56 13.27
N LEU A 284 -3.46 -18.10 12.24
CA LEU A 284 -2.01 -18.12 12.06
C LEU A 284 -1.64 -17.24 10.86
N ARG A 285 -0.79 -16.24 11.07
CA ARG A 285 -0.35 -15.33 10.00
C ARG A 285 1.00 -15.72 9.40
N SER A 286 1.90 -16.22 10.24
CA SER A 286 3.29 -16.51 9.84
C SER A 286 3.44 -17.51 8.69
N PRO A 287 2.70 -18.66 8.63
CA PRO A 287 2.82 -19.60 7.52
C PRO A 287 2.46 -18.98 6.17
N PHE A 288 1.44 -18.11 6.17
CA PHE A 288 0.99 -17.43 4.95
C PHE A 288 1.99 -16.38 4.46
N ILE A 289 2.64 -15.64 5.40
CA ILE A 289 3.72 -14.71 5.05
C ILE A 289 4.89 -15.47 4.43
N ILE A 290 5.31 -16.55 5.05
CA ILE A 290 6.42 -17.38 4.55
C ILE A 290 6.07 -17.94 3.16
N GLY A 291 4.87 -18.48 2.99
CA GLY A 291 4.41 -19.00 1.69
C GLY A 291 4.38 -17.93 0.61
N ALA A 292 3.91 -16.72 0.94
CA ALA A 292 3.91 -15.58 0.04
C ALA A 292 5.32 -15.13 -0.35
N CYS A 293 6.25 -15.09 0.60
CA CYS A 293 7.65 -14.78 0.33
C CYS A 293 8.33 -15.88 -0.53
N VAL A 294 8.00 -17.14 -0.33
CA VAL A 294 8.48 -18.23 -1.20
C VAL A 294 7.98 -18.05 -2.62
N ALA A 295 6.68 -17.73 -2.80
CA ALA A 295 6.13 -17.43 -4.13
C ALA A 295 6.84 -16.24 -4.79
N LEU A 296 7.15 -15.20 -4.03
CA LEU A 296 7.88 -14.02 -4.49
C LEU A 296 9.29 -14.38 -4.98
N ILE A 297 10.05 -15.11 -4.18
CA ILE A 297 11.41 -15.55 -4.55
C ILE A 297 11.37 -16.47 -5.77
N THR A 298 10.42 -17.42 -5.80
CA THR A 298 10.22 -18.31 -6.95
C THR A 298 9.97 -17.50 -8.23
N GLY A 299 9.09 -16.49 -8.16
CA GLY A 299 8.82 -15.62 -9.30
C GLY A 299 10.08 -14.86 -9.78
N TYR A 300 10.84 -14.27 -8.87
CA TYR A 300 12.07 -13.57 -9.23
C TYR A 300 13.15 -14.52 -9.78
N THR A 301 13.34 -15.68 -9.18
CA THR A 301 14.32 -16.67 -9.68
C THR A 301 13.94 -17.17 -11.06
N MET A 302 12.65 -17.44 -11.34
CA MET A 302 12.17 -17.78 -12.69
C MET A 302 12.47 -16.66 -13.70
N MET A 303 12.29 -15.38 -13.31
CA MET A 303 12.62 -14.24 -14.17
C MET A 303 14.11 -14.14 -14.47
N LEU A 304 14.97 -14.48 -13.52
CA LEU A 304 16.44 -14.45 -13.69
C LEU A 304 16.95 -15.63 -14.50
N ALA A 305 16.46 -16.84 -14.20
CA ALA A 305 16.98 -18.09 -14.75
C ALA A 305 16.50 -18.38 -16.17
N SER A 306 15.30 -17.95 -16.55
CA SER A 306 14.69 -18.33 -17.84
C SER A 306 14.57 -17.17 -18.82
N THR A 307 14.80 -17.50 -20.10
CA THR A 307 14.50 -16.62 -21.24
C THR A 307 13.20 -17.03 -21.94
N THR A 308 12.64 -18.20 -21.59
CA THR A 308 11.43 -18.73 -22.21
C THR A 308 10.22 -17.91 -21.84
N LEU A 309 9.45 -17.45 -22.83
CA LEU A 309 8.29 -16.60 -22.66
C LEU A 309 7.27 -17.17 -21.66
N ARG A 310 6.93 -18.46 -21.79
CA ARG A 310 5.94 -19.13 -20.92
C ARG A 310 6.37 -19.12 -19.45
N VAL A 311 7.66 -19.39 -19.18
CA VAL A 311 8.21 -19.41 -17.82
C VAL A 311 8.21 -18.01 -17.20
N ARG A 312 8.59 -16.99 -17.98
CA ARG A 312 8.59 -15.60 -17.51
C ARG A 312 7.17 -15.06 -17.29
N LEU A 313 6.20 -15.50 -18.10
CA LEU A 313 4.80 -15.16 -17.87
C LEU A 313 4.29 -15.81 -16.56
N ALA A 314 4.57 -17.09 -16.34
CA ALA A 314 4.25 -17.76 -15.08
C ALA A 314 4.92 -17.08 -13.88
N ALA A 315 6.17 -16.62 -14.03
CA ALA A 315 6.88 -15.86 -13.01
C ALA A 315 6.13 -14.59 -12.58
N VAL A 316 5.54 -13.86 -13.53
CA VAL A 316 4.76 -12.65 -13.25
C VAL A 316 3.52 -12.97 -12.38
N PHE A 317 2.84 -14.10 -12.62
CA PHE A 317 1.74 -14.55 -11.76
C PHE A 317 2.21 -14.94 -10.35
N CYS A 318 3.34 -15.64 -10.22
CA CYS A 318 3.96 -15.93 -8.93
C CYS A 318 4.33 -14.64 -8.18
N LEU A 319 4.89 -13.66 -8.87
CA LEU A 319 5.21 -12.35 -8.29
C LEU A 319 3.96 -11.63 -7.79
N GLY A 320 2.87 -11.60 -8.60
CA GLY A 320 1.60 -11.03 -8.19
C GLY A 320 1.04 -11.68 -6.92
N THR A 321 1.09 -13.01 -6.83
CA THR A 321 0.71 -13.75 -5.62
C THR A 321 1.56 -13.33 -4.42
N GLY A 322 2.89 -13.38 -4.57
CA GLY A 322 3.81 -13.09 -3.46
C GLY A 322 3.72 -11.66 -2.95
N VAL A 323 3.68 -10.69 -3.88
CA VAL A 323 3.64 -9.25 -3.56
C VAL A 323 2.38 -8.87 -2.77
N TYR A 324 1.22 -9.32 -3.20
CA TYR A 324 -0.04 -8.95 -2.54
C TYR A 324 -0.33 -9.82 -1.31
N ALA A 325 0.04 -11.10 -1.33
CA ALA A 325 -0.14 -12.00 -0.19
C ALA A 325 0.71 -11.59 1.04
N THR A 326 1.95 -11.13 0.83
CA THR A 326 2.76 -10.59 1.93
C THR A 326 2.10 -9.39 2.59
N ARG A 327 1.44 -8.54 1.79
CA ARG A 327 0.73 -7.37 2.31
C ARG A 327 -0.57 -7.72 3.06
N ALA A 328 -1.25 -8.79 2.68
CA ALA A 328 -2.47 -9.25 3.36
C ALA A 328 -2.23 -9.55 4.84
N THR A 329 -1.02 -10.00 5.16
CA THR A 329 -0.65 -10.49 6.49
C THR A 329 0.19 -9.50 7.30
N ALA A 330 0.88 -8.55 6.62
CA ALA A 330 1.73 -7.52 7.22
C ALA A 330 0.97 -6.20 7.41
N LEU A 331 -0.08 -6.20 8.24
CA LEU A 331 -0.77 -4.98 8.66
C LEU A 331 0.17 -4.17 9.58
N GLY A 332 0.98 -3.32 8.98
CA GLY A 332 2.11 -2.69 9.63
C GLY A 332 1.86 -1.31 10.19
N ILE A 333 2.54 -1.06 11.29
CA ILE A 333 2.55 0.20 12.06
C ILE A 333 3.49 1.25 11.41
N VAL A 334 4.36 0.88 10.46
CA VAL A 334 5.46 1.72 9.95
C VAL A 334 5.40 1.90 8.43
N TYR A 335 4.28 2.44 7.97
CA TYR A 335 4.08 2.70 6.53
C TYR A 335 5.10 3.65 5.91
N SER A 336 5.55 4.67 6.66
CA SER A 336 6.50 5.67 6.13
C SER A 336 7.82 5.04 5.69
N VAL A 337 8.34 4.08 6.47
CA VAL A 337 9.56 3.34 6.11
C VAL A 337 9.29 2.42 4.92
N GLY A 338 8.14 1.75 4.88
CA GLY A 338 7.71 0.97 3.71
C GLY A 338 7.63 1.83 2.45
N ASN A 339 6.97 2.99 2.53
CA ASN A 339 6.81 3.91 1.41
C ASN A 339 8.15 4.49 0.93
N SER A 340 9.16 4.65 1.81
CA SER A 340 10.49 5.10 1.41
C SER A 340 11.19 4.12 0.45
N SER A 341 10.77 2.85 0.41
CA SER A 341 11.26 1.89 -0.59
C SER A 341 10.93 2.30 -2.02
N GLY A 342 9.82 3.02 -2.22
CA GLY A 342 9.45 3.58 -3.52
C GLY A 342 10.47 4.58 -4.09
N ILE A 343 11.21 5.29 -3.22
CA ILE A 343 12.33 6.15 -3.62
C ILE A 343 13.41 5.32 -4.34
N VAL A 344 13.67 4.13 -3.83
CA VAL A 344 14.69 3.22 -4.36
C VAL A 344 14.24 2.59 -5.68
N VAL A 345 12.94 2.33 -5.84
CA VAL A 345 12.37 1.66 -7.04
C VAL A 345 12.76 2.39 -8.32
N GLY A 346 12.65 3.71 -8.38
CA GLY A 346 13.02 4.50 -9.54
C GLY A 346 14.51 4.43 -9.91
N GLN A 347 15.38 4.08 -8.96
CA GLN A 347 16.82 4.02 -9.13
C GLN A 347 17.36 2.62 -9.48
N ILE A 348 16.59 1.57 -9.17
CA ILE A 348 16.98 0.18 -9.46
C ILE A 348 16.45 -0.33 -10.80
N PHE A 349 15.31 0.19 -11.29
CA PHE A 349 14.70 -0.15 -12.57
C PHE A 349 15.06 0.92 -13.63
N THR A 350 16.34 1.04 -13.95
CA THR A 350 16.84 2.03 -14.91
C THR A 350 16.53 1.63 -16.36
N THR A 351 16.35 2.62 -17.23
CA THR A 351 16.15 2.42 -18.67
C THR A 351 17.31 1.65 -19.32
N SER A 352 18.54 1.82 -18.83
CA SER A 352 19.72 1.07 -19.29
C SER A 352 19.65 -0.43 -19.02
N SER A 353 18.80 -0.88 -18.10
CA SER A 353 18.60 -2.30 -17.78
C SER A 353 17.40 -2.94 -18.54
N ALA A 354 16.68 -2.14 -19.34
CA ALA A 354 15.63 -2.63 -20.22
C ALA A 354 16.21 -3.56 -21.31
N PRO A 355 15.43 -4.50 -21.88
CA PRO A 355 14.05 -4.82 -21.54
C PRO A 355 13.90 -5.83 -20.40
N ARG A 356 14.99 -6.39 -19.88
CA ARG A 356 14.94 -7.49 -18.89
C ARG A 356 14.98 -7.00 -17.45
N TYR A 357 15.38 -5.76 -17.21
CA TYR A 357 15.48 -5.14 -15.87
C TYR A 357 16.21 -6.00 -14.83
N LEU A 358 17.28 -6.72 -15.25
CA LEU A 358 17.98 -7.69 -14.42
C LEU A 358 18.54 -7.11 -13.12
N LYS A 359 19.00 -5.85 -13.15
CA LYS A 359 19.50 -5.15 -11.95
C LYS A 359 18.39 -5.05 -10.89
N GLY A 360 17.22 -4.53 -11.27
CA GLY A 360 16.08 -4.39 -10.35
C GLY A 360 15.59 -5.73 -9.85
N VAL A 361 15.48 -6.74 -10.73
CA VAL A 361 15.06 -8.09 -10.35
C VAL A 361 16.03 -8.72 -9.34
N ARG A 362 17.35 -8.61 -9.53
CA ARG A 362 18.38 -9.13 -8.58
C ARG A 362 18.27 -8.46 -7.22
N ILE A 363 18.12 -7.14 -7.20
CA ILE A 363 18.00 -6.38 -5.95
C ILE A 363 16.73 -6.78 -5.22
N ASN A 364 15.58 -6.85 -5.90
CA ASN A 364 14.33 -7.31 -5.29
C ASN A 364 14.42 -8.74 -4.78
N THR A 365 15.10 -9.65 -5.50
CA THR A 365 15.36 -11.02 -5.04
C THR A 365 16.15 -11.03 -3.72
N ALA A 366 17.19 -10.21 -3.63
CA ALA A 366 18.01 -10.11 -2.42
C ALA A 366 17.19 -9.59 -1.23
N PHE A 367 16.42 -8.51 -1.43
CA PHE A 367 15.55 -7.98 -0.37
C PHE A 367 14.42 -8.93 0.02
N ALA A 368 13.81 -9.64 -0.92
CA ALA A 368 12.80 -10.66 -0.62
C ALA A 368 13.40 -11.84 0.19
N SER A 369 14.61 -12.29 -0.17
CA SER A 369 15.33 -13.34 0.58
C SER A 369 15.72 -12.87 1.98
N PHE A 370 16.19 -11.64 2.12
CA PHE A 370 16.46 -11.04 3.43
C PHE A 370 15.19 -10.89 4.26
N GLY A 371 14.07 -10.49 3.64
CA GLY A 371 12.76 -10.41 4.29
C GLY A 371 12.30 -11.75 4.87
N ILE A 372 12.48 -12.88 4.17
CA ILE A 372 12.16 -14.22 4.72
C ILE A 372 12.98 -14.49 5.98
N VAL A 373 14.27 -14.24 5.94
CA VAL A 373 15.14 -14.49 7.12
C VAL A 373 14.64 -13.67 8.31
N LEU A 374 14.31 -12.40 8.09
CA LEU A 374 13.78 -11.54 9.14
C LEU A 374 12.41 -12.02 9.67
N VAL A 375 11.51 -12.49 8.79
CA VAL A 375 10.21 -13.05 9.21
C VAL A 375 10.43 -14.28 10.10
N VAL A 376 11.30 -15.20 9.68
CA VAL A 376 11.60 -16.41 10.47
C VAL A 376 12.18 -16.04 11.84
N LEU A 377 13.17 -15.14 11.88
CA LEU A 377 13.76 -14.65 13.13
C LEU A 377 12.70 -13.98 14.02
N HIS A 378 11.82 -13.17 13.44
CA HIS A 378 10.74 -12.52 14.18
C HIS A 378 9.76 -13.53 14.79
N VAL A 379 9.35 -14.54 14.02
CA VAL A 379 8.47 -15.63 14.49
C VAL A 379 9.12 -16.39 15.63
N LEU A 380 10.41 -16.73 15.52
CA LEU A 380 11.15 -17.41 16.57
C LEU A 380 11.26 -16.56 17.84
N ALA A 381 11.54 -15.27 17.70
CA ALA A 381 11.60 -14.34 18.83
C ALA A 381 10.23 -14.21 19.54
N LEU A 382 9.13 -14.09 18.79
CA LEU A 382 7.79 -14.02 19.36
C LEU A 382 7.37 -15.34 20.03
N ARG A 383 7.74 -16.50 19.45
CA ARG A 383 7.52 -17.81 20.10
C ARG A 383 8.25 -17.89 21.45
N HIS A 384 9.49 -17.43 21.49
CA HIS A 384 10.27 -17.39 22.74
C HIS A 384 9.63 -16.47 23.79
N VAL A 385 9.17 -15.28 23.37
CA VAL A 385 8.46 -14.34 24.27
C VAL A 385 7.16 -14.97 24.79
N ASN A 386 6.36 -15.59 23.92
CA ASN A 386 5.12 -16.26 24.31
C ASN A 386 5.38 -17.43 25.27
N ALA A 387 6.44 -18.20 25.06
CA ALA A 387 6.83 -19.30 25.95
C ALA A 387 7.21 -18.80 27.37
N LYS A 388 8.05 -17.74 27.45
CA LYS A 388 8.41 -17.11 28.71
C LYS A 388 7.21 -16.53 29.47
N ARG A 389 6.25 -15.92 28.75
CA ARG A 389 5.02 -15.40 29.37
C ARG A 389 4.15 -16.54 29.90
N ARG A 390 4.06 -17.64 29.16
CA ARG A 390 3.33 -18.82 29.64
C ARG A 390 3.92 -19.38 30.93
N GLU A 391 5.23 -19.46 31.01
CA GLU A 391 5.96 -19.91 32.21
C GLU A 391 5.71 -18.99 33.41
N ARG A 392 5.79 -17.66 33.21
CA ARG A 392 5.50 -16.68 34.27
C ARG A 392 4.07 -16.76 34.77
N LEU A 393 3.08 -16.95 33.89
CA LEU A 393 1.69 -17.11 34.27
C LEU A 393 1.45 -18.38 35.06
N THR A 394 2.05 -19.52 34.65
CA THR A 394 1.93 -20.77 35.39
C THR A 394 2.56 -20.68 36.80
N THR A 395 3.60 -19.89 36.96
CA THR A 395 4.27 -19.67 38.24
C THR A 395 3.49 -18.72 39.16
N ARG A 396 2.68 -17.80 38.60
CA ARG A 396 1.89 -16.80 39.36
C ARG A 396 0.47 -17.24 39.73
N LEU A 397 -0.07 -18.26 39.09
CA LEU A 397 -1.47 -18.71 39.24
C LEU A 397 -1.90 -19.25 40.65
N PRO A 398 -1.05 -19.49 41.65
CA PRO A 398 -1.56 -19.84 42.96
C PRO A 398 -2.10 -18.68 43.80
N MET A 399 -1.94 -17.41 43.39
CA MET A 399 -2.19 -16.28 44.27
C MET A 399 -3.19 -15.20 43.83
N VAL A 400 -3.82 -15.28 42.65
CA VAL A 400 -4.67 -14.15 42.18
C VAL A 400 -6.04 -14.63 41.72
N THR A 401 -7.03 -14.47 42.61
CA THR A 401 -8.48 -14.45 42.31
C THR A 401 -8.98 -13.05 41.88
N GLU A 402 -8.12 -12.17 41.41
CA GLU A 402 -8.53 -10.88 40.87
C GLU A 402 -8.82 -10.99 39.37
N GLN A 403 -9.97 -10.46 38.97
CA GLN A 403 -10.37 -10.36 37.57
C GLN A 403 -9.22 -9.71 36.78
N PRO A 404 -8.81 -10.29 35.65
CA PRO A 404 -7.78 -9.68 34.85
C PRO A 404 -8.30 -8.33 34.34
N ASN A 405 -7.73 -7.25 34.85
CA ASN A 405 -7.77 -5.98 34.16
C ASN A 405 -7.15 -6.24 32.79
N VAL A 406 -7.95 -6.36 31.75
CA VAL A 406 -7.50 -6.63 30.40
C VAL A 406 -6.78 -5.38 29.90
N GLY A 407 -5.56 -5.21 30.37
CA GLY A 407 -4.61 -4.24 29.84
C GLY A 407 -4.26 -4.66 28.42
N PHE A 408 -4.71 -3.92 27.42
CA PHE A 408 -4.39 -4.12 26.01
C PHE A 408 -2.95 -3.67 25.67
N SER A 409 -2.03 -3.80 26.58
CA SER A 409 -0.63 -3.43 26.40
C SER A 409 0.21 -4.63 26.01
N ASP A 410 1.09 -4.43 25.05
CA ASP A 410 2.14 -5.39 24.64
C ASP A 410 3.10 -5.77 25.77
N TYR A 411 3.03 -5.08 26.91
CA TYR A 411 3.82 -5.33 28.11
C TYR A 411 3.09 -6.19 29.15
N ASP A 412 1.81 -6.52 28.91
CA ASP A 412 1.02 -7.36 29.79
C ASP A 412 1.38 -8.85 29.59
N ASP A 413 1.61 -9.58 30.67
CA ASP A 413 1.92 -11.02 30.64
C ASP A 413 0.74 -11.86 30.10
N THR A 414 -0.50 -11.33 30.13
CA THR A 414 -1.70 -11.98 29.57
C THR A 414 -1.80 -11.82 28.05
N PHE A 415 -1.11 -10.82 27.47
CA PHE A 415 -1.10 -10.61 26.04
C PHE A 415 -0.30 -11.68 25.30
N ARG A 416 -0.86 -12.26 24.25
CA ARG A 416 -0.18 -13.23 23.37
C ARG A 416 -0.14 -12.72 21.94
N TYR A 417 1.00 -12.89 21.31
CA TYR A 417 1.16 -12.65 19.89
C TYR A 417 0.53 -13.80 19.10
N ASN A 418 -0.33 -13.50 18.13
CA ASN A 418 -0.80 -14.46 17.12
C ASN A 418 0.33 -14.70 16.12
N LEU A 419 0.77 -15.94 16.00
CA LEU A 419 1.94 -16.35 15.21
C LEU A 419 1.57 -16.86 13.85
#